data_0135aa01e0c3ab9fdab5d028c51ebbf9
#
_entry.id   0135aa01e0c3ab9fdab5d028c51ebbf9
#
_cell.length_a   1.000
_cell.length_b   1.000
_cell.length_c   1.000
_cell.angle_alpha   90.00
_cell.angle_beta   90.00
_cell.angle_gamma   90.00
#
_symmetry.space_group_name_H-M   'P 1'
#
loop_
_entity.id
_entity.type
_entity.pdbx_description
1 polymer ?
#
loop_
_entity_poly.entity_id
_entity_poly.type
_entity_poly.pdbx_seq_one_letter_code
_entity_poly.pdbx_strand_id
1 'polypeptide(L)'
;MAVLLLGEVTGGELNRDATAKAVNAVKALGDVTVLCAGASARDAAAEAAKIAGVARVLVAENPLYGHRLAEPTAALIVSLAGDYSHIAAPATTDAKNVMPRVAALLDAMVISDVSAVIDADTFERPIYAGNAIQTVKSKDAKKVFTIRTASFDAAAEGGAAGVSDAAPTADPALSAWIADEVAESDRPELTSAKRVVSGGRGVGSKESFEIIEKLADKLGAAVGASRAAVDAGYVPNELQVGQT
;
A
#
# COMPACT_ATOMS: atom_id res chain seq x y z
N MET A 1 -15.78 -2.10 17.55
CA MET A 1 -14.71 -2.80 16.80
C MET A 1 -13.63 -1.78 16.50
N ALA A 2 -12.36 -2.17 16.45
CA ALA A 2 -11.26 -1.27 16.17
C ALA A 2 -10.41 -1.83 15.00
N VAL A 3 -9.92 -0.92 14.16
CA VAL A 3 -9.11 -1.22 12.99
C VAL A 3 -7.69 -0.69 13.19
N LEU A 4 -6.68 -1.54 13.00
CA LEU A 4 -5.29 -1.13 12.86
C LEU A 4 -4.98 -1.02 11.35
N LEU A 5 -4.69 0.18 10.88
CA LEU A 5 -4.35 0.45 9.50
C LEU A 5 -2.86 0.80 9.40
N LEU A 6 -2.09 -0.03 8.70
CA LEU A 6 -0.71 0.32 8.38
C LEU A 6 -0.69 1.47 7.37
N GLY A 7 -0.18 2.63 7.78
CA GLY A 7 0.13 3.74 6.88
C GLY A 7 1.42 3.45 6.13
N GLU A 8 1.47 3.83 4.86
CA GLU A 8 2.67 3.66 4.06
C GLU A 8 3.61 4.84 4.25
N VAL A 9 4.76 4.60 4.90
CA VAL A 9 5.79 5.61 5.17
C VAL A 9 7.05 5.27 4.39
N THR A 10 7.52 6.21 3.57
CA THR A 10 8.74 6.06 2.77
C THR A 10 9.61 7.29 2.95
N GLY A 11 10.87 7.11 3.37
CA GLY A 11 11.79 8.23 3.58
C GLY A 11 11.31 9.26 4.63
N GLY A 12 10.41 8.86 5.55
CA GLY A 12 9.80 9.75 6.55
C GLY A 12 8.48 10.40 6.09
N GLU A 13 8.10 10.25 4.83
CA GLU A 13 6.89 10.82 4.26
C GLU A 13 5.74 9.79 4.21
N LEU A 14 4.52 10.25 4.47
CA LEU A 14 3.31 9.44 4.33
C LEU A 14 2.87 9.40 2.86
N ASN A 15 2.64 8.22 2.30
CA ASN A 15 1.80 8.10 1.10
C ASN A 15 0.35 8.43 1.50
N ARG A 16 0.06 9.74 1.47
CA ARG A 16 -1.18 10.28 1.99
C ARG A 16 -2.39 9.84 1.20
N ASP A 17 -2.30 9.81 -0.14
CA ASP A 17 -3.43 9.41 -1.00
C ASP A 17 -3.83 7.96 -0.73
N ALA A 18 -2.88 7.04 -0.72
CA ALA A 18 -3.14 5.64 -0.45
C ALA A 18 -3.69 5.42 0.98
N THR A 19 -3.12 6.12 1.98
CA THR A 19 -3.57 6.02 3.36
C THR A 19 -4.98 6.60 3.53
N ALA A 20 -5.30 7.75 2.94
CA ALA A 20 -6.61 8.37 3.03
C ALA A 20 -7.71 7.52 2.36
N LYS A 21 -7.42 6.90 1.23
CA LYS A 21 -8.32 5.94 0.57
C LYS A 21 -8.56 4.71 1.43
N ALA A 22 -7.51 4.19 2.06
CA ALA A 22 -7.62 3.06 2.97
C ALA A 22 -8.42 3.41 4.24
N VAL A 23 -8.23 4.59 4.83
CA VAL A 23 -9.06 5.09 5.93
C VAL A 23 -10.52 5.13 5.53
N ASN A 24 -10.84 5.69 4.36
CA ASN A 24 -12.21 5.78 3.88
C ASN A 24 -12.85 4.40 3.68
N ALA A 25 -12.08 3.42 3.22
CA ALA A 25 -12.54 2.04 3.03
C ALA A 25 -12.94 1.36 4.35
N VAL A 26 -12.24 1.64 5.45
CA VAL A 26 -12.39 0.90 6.72
C VAL A 26 -13.11 1.66 7.82
N LYS A 27 -13.35 2.97 7.69
CA LYS A 27 -13.95 3.80 8.75
C LYS A 27 -15.31 3.32 9.24
N ALA A 28 -16.07 2.60 8.40
CA ALA A 28 -17.35 2.02 8.77
C ALA A 28 -17.23 0.78 9.68
N LEU A 29 -16.03 0.18 9.77
CA LEU A 29 -15.77 -0.99 10.60
C LEU A 29 -15.53 -0.64 12.09
N GLY A 30 -15.30 0.64 12.40
CA GLY A 30 -15.06 1.12 13.77
C GLY A 30 -13.94 2.15 13.85
N ASP A 31 -13.41 2.36 15.04
CA ASP A 31 -12.33 3.33 15.27
C ASP A 31 -11.06 2.93 14.52
N VAL A 32 -10.56 3.83 13.67
CA VAL A 32 -9.37 3.60 12.87
C VAL A 32 -8.14 4.15 13.58
N THR A 33 -7.21 3.28 13.90
CA THR A 33 -5.86 3.64 14.35
C THR A 33 -4.89 3.48 13.19
N VAL A 34 -4.23 4.55 12.76
CA VAL A 34 -3.17 4.48 11.75
C VAL A 34 -1.83 4.21 12.42
N LEU A 35 -1.11 3.21 11.98
CA LEU A 35 0.27 2.90 12.40
C LEU A 35 1.23 3.47 11.37
N CYS A 36 2.08 4.41 11.77
CA CYS A 36 3.20 4.92 10.99
C CYS A 36 4.51 4.35 11.56
N ALA A 37 5.22 3.56 10.78
CA ALA A 37 6.50 2.95 11.16
C ALA A 37 7.60 3.35 10.19
N GLY A 38 8.77 3.72 10.70
CA GLY A 38 9.90 4.16 9.89
C GLY A 38 11.11 4.54 10.73
N ALA A 39 12.25 4.80 10.10
CA ALA A 39 13.42 5.38 10.77
C ALA A 39 13.13 6.81 11.25
N SER A 40 12.29 7.53 10.50
CA SER A 40 11.74 8.85 10.79
C SER A 40 10.27 8.80 10.38
N ALA A 41 9.34 8.81 11.32
CA ALA A 41 7.91 8.57 11.07
C ALA A 41 6.99 9.62 11.73
N ARG A 42 7.53 10.59 12.48
CA ARG A 42 6.71 11.56 13.21
C ARG A 42 5.98 12.53 12.30
N ASP A 43 6.62 13.00 11.22
CA ASP A 43 5.98 13.89 10.27
C ASP A 43 4.87 13.15 9.51
N ALA A 44 5.12 11.90 9.09
CA ALA A 44 4.10 11.05 8.50
C ALA A 44 2.92 10.80 9.45
N ALA A 45 3.17 10.60 10.74
CA ALA A 45 2.12 10.45 11.75
C ALA A 45 1.30 11.73 11.94
N ALA A 46 1.96 12.90 11.91
CA ALA A 46 1.28 14.19 11.99
C ALA A 46 0.38 14.44 10.76
N GLU A 47 0.79 13.99 9.57
CA GLU A 47 -0.05 14.04 8.36
C GLU A 47 -1.21 13.04 8.44
N ALA A 48 -0.98 11.82 8.92
CA ALA A 48 -2.04 10.83 9.12
C ALA A 48 -3.13 11.31 10.08
N ALA A 49 -2.74 12.05 11.12
CA ALA A 49 -3.66 12.62 12.11
C ALA A 49 -4.65 13.65 11.53
N LYS A 50 -4.32 14.26 10.38
CA LYS A 50 -5.18 15.24 9.69
C LYS A 50 -6.23 14.58 8.78
N ILE A 51 -6.18 13.26 8.59
CA ILE A 51 -7.14 12.53 7.76
C ILE A 51 -8.45 12.34 8.53
N ALA A 52 -9.56 12.78 7.98
CA ALA A 52 -10.88 12.60 8.60
C ALA A 52 -11.24 11.11 8.72
N GLY A 53 -11.70 10.70 9.89
CA GLY A 53 -12.04 9.31 10.20
C GLY A 53 -10.90 8.54 10.89
N VAL A 54 -9.73 9.13 11.06
CA VAL A 54 -8.68 8.59 11.93
C VAL A 54 -9.00 8.96 13.37
N ALA A 55 -9.11 7.97 14.23
CA ALA A 55 -9.37 8.14 15.66
C ALA A 55 -8.07 8.34 16.48
N ARG A 56 -7.00 7.69 16.06
CA ARG A 56 -5.69 7.74 16.72
C ARG A 56 -4.58 7.39 15.73
N VAL A 57 -3.39 7.91 15.97
CA VAL A 57 -2.18 7.52 15.26
C VAL A 57 -1.17 6.93 16.24
N LEU A 58 -0.60 5.79 15.88
CA LEU A 58 0.55 5.19 16.55
C LEU A 58 1.79 5.45 15.70
N VAL A 59 2.86 5.91 16.32
CA VAL A 59 4.15 6.11 15.65
C VAL A 59 5.20 5.17 16.24
N ALA A 60 5.83 4.36 15.39
CA ALA A 60 6.95 3.50 15.72
C ALA A 60 8.19 4.01 14.99
N GLU A 61 8.93 4.91 15.64
CA GLU A 61 10.14 5.50 15.08
C GLU A 61 11.36 4.72 15.53
N ASN A 62 11.95 3.95 14.62
CA ASN A 62 13.14 3.17 14.88
C ASN A 62 13.85 2.83 13.55
N PRO A 63 15.21 2.87 13.49
CA PRO A 63 15.96 2.46 12.29
C PRO A 63 15.58 1.09 11.74
N LEU A 64 15.12 0.18 12.59
CA LEU A 64 14.65 -1.16 12.23
C LEU A 64 13.55 -1.14 11.15
N TYR A 65 12.72 -0.09 11.11
CA TYR A 65 11.61 0.06 10.16
C TYR A 65 11.97 0.90 8.94
N GLY A 66 13.22 1.40 8.85
CA GLY A 66 13.64 2.36 7.82
C GLY A 66 13.58 1.81 6.40
N HIS A 67 13.85 0.51 6.22
CA HIS A 67 13.85 -0.16 4.92
C HIS A 67 12.60 -1.02 4.67
N ARG A 68 11.58 -0.89 5.51
CA ARG A 68 10.27 -1.53 5.39
C ARG A 68 10.33 -3.07 5.23
N LEU A 69 11.33 -3.71 5.83
CA LEU A 69 11.44 -5.17 5.85
C LEU A 69 10.18 -5.78 6.45
N ALA A 70 9.70 -6.86 5.83
CA ALA A 70 8.42 -7.47 6.22
C ALA A 70 8.47 -8.09 7.62
N GLU A 71 9.59 -8.67 8.01
CA GLU A 71 9.71 -9.39 9.26
C GLU A 71 9.58 -8.48 10.49
N PRO A 72 10.35 -7.39 10.62
CA PRO A 72 10.20 -6.48 11.76
C PRO A 72 8.87 -5.73 11.72
N THR A 73 8.38 -5.33 10.54
CA THR A 73 7.10 -4.64 10.42
C THR A 73 5.93 -5.55 10.82
N ALA A 74 5.94 -6.82 10.39
CA ALA A 74 4.94 -7.79 10.80
C ALA A 74 4.99 -8.07 12.32
N ALA A 75 6.19 -8.19 12.90
CA ALA A 75 6.34 -8.38 14.33
C ALA A 75 5.73 -7.21 15.13
N LEU A 76 5.94 -5.98 14.69
CA LEU A 76 5.32 -4.78 15.28
C LEU A 76 3.79 -4.85 15.19
N ILE A 77 3.23 -5.12 14.01
CA ILE A 77 1.77 -5.22 13.82
C ILE A 77 1.17 -6.30 14.71
N VAL A 78 1.81 -7.48 14.78
CA VAL A 78 1.36 -8.60 15.62
C VAL A 78 1.39 -8.25 17.11
N SER A 79 2.40 -7.51 17.58
CA SER A 79 2.49 -7.06 18.98
C SER A 79 1.32 -6.14 19.38
N LEU A 80 0.79 -5.38 18.42
CA LEU A 80 -0.32 -4.45 18.62
C LEU A 80 -1.69 -5.12 18.36
N ALA A 81 -1.72 -6.26 17.68
CA ALA A 81 -2.95 -6.87 17.17
C ALA A 81 -3.98 -7.24 18.23
N GLY A 82 -3.60 -7.33 19.51
CA GLY A 82 -4.49 -7.69 20.62
C GLY A 82 -5.75 -6.85 20.68
N ASP A 83 -5.62 -5.54 20.48
CA ASP A 83 -6.67 -4.54 20.66
C ASP A 83 -7.56 -4.35 19.43
N TYR A 84 -7.23 -5.00 18.31
CA TYR A 84 -7.89 -4.78 17.02
C TYR A 84 -8.57 -6.04 16.49
N SER A 85 -9.77 -5.86 15.96
CA SER A 85 -10.50 -6.93 15.25
C SER A 85 -10.15 -6.98 13.76
N HIS A 86 -9.70 -5.87 13.20
CA HIS A 86 -9.33 -5.73 11.80
C HIS A 86 -7.93 -5.15 11.68
N ILE A 87 -7.13 -5.72 10.79
CA ILE A 87 -5.78 -5.28 10.46
C ILE A 87 -5.72 -5.08 8.95
N ALA A 88 -5.48 -3.87 8.52
CA ALA A 88 -5.58 -3.48 7.13
C ALA A 88 -4.35 -2.70 6.66
N ALA A 89 -4.12 -2.68 5.35
CA ALA A 89 -3.12 -1.82 4.71
C ALA A 89 -3.55 -1.48 3.28
N PRO A 90 -3.11 -0.36 2.69
CA PRO A 90 -3.22 -0.15 1.25
C PRO A 90 -2.53 -1.30 0.49
N ALA A 91 -3.08 -1.76 -0.64
CA ALA A 91 -2.52 -2.88 -1.41
C ALA A 91 -1.30 -2.45 -2.24
N THR A 92 -0.30 -1.85 -1.59
CA THR A 92 0.99 -1.51 -2.16
C THR A 92 1.94 -2.70 -2.16
N THR A 93 3.08 -2.60 -2.83
CA THR A 93 4.10 -3.66 -2.85
C THR A 93 4.59 -4.01 -1.45
N ASP A 94 4.80 -2.98 -0.59
CA ASP A 94 5.24 -3.19 0.79
C ASP A 94 4.18 -3.93 1.61
N ALA A 95 2.92 -3.50 1.56
CA ALA A 95 1.85 -4.16 2.28
C ALA A 95 1.57 -5.57 1.78
N LYS A 96 1.70 -5.81 0.47
CA LYS A 96 1.59 -7.17 -0.10
C LYS A 96 2.69 -8.12 0.37
N ASN A 97 3.83 -7.59 0.80
CA ASN A 97 4.90 -8.36 1.43
C ASN A 97 4.65 -8.56 2.94
N VAL A 98 4.18 -7.54 3.65
CA VAL A 98 3.98 -7.55 5.11
C VAL A 98 2.72 -8.31 5.53
N MET A 99 1.57 -8.03 4.92
CA MET A 99 0.27 -8.48 5.42
C MET A 99 0.05 -10.00 5.38
N PRO A 100 0.54 -10.76 4.39
CA PRO A 100 0.46 -12.21 4.43
C PRO A 100 1.23 -12.82 5.61
N ARG A 101 2.37 -12.22 5.97
CA ARG A 101 3.15 -12.63 7.15
C ARG A 101 2.42 -12.31 8.45
N VAL A 102 1.81 -11.14 8.56
CA VAL A 102 0.94 -10.79 9.71
C VAL A 102 -0.18 -11.81 9.86
N ALA A 103 -0.88 -12.13 8.77
CA ALA A 103 -1.97 -13.10 8.78
C ALA A 103 -1.50 -14.48 9.25
N ALA A 104 -0.38 -14.97 8.71
CA ALA A 104 0.19 -16.27 9.11
C ALA A 104 0.59 -16.29 10.60
N LEU A 105 1.17 -15.23 11.12
CA LEU A 105 1.54 -15.13 12.55
C LEU A 105 0.33 -15.04 13.49
N LEU A 106 -0.82 -14.59 12.99
CA LEU A 106 -2.09 -14.50 13.73
C LEU A 106 -3.01 -15.69 13.49
N ASP A 107 -2.55 -16.71 12.74
CA ASP A 107 -3.35 -17.88 12.32
C ASP A 107 -4.66 -17.45 11.63
N ALA A 108 -4.58 -16.51 10.71
CA ALA A 108 -5.69 -15.95 9.96
C ALA A 108 -5.42 -15.97 8.46
N MET A 109 -6.48 -15.94 7.65
CA MET A 109 -6.36 -15.81 6.20
C MET A 109 -6.23 -14.34 5.80
N VAL A 110 -5.31 -14.04 4.87
CA VAL A 110 -5.23 -12.71 4.27
C VAL A 110 -6.25 -12.56 3.13
N ILE A 111 -7.02 -11.48 3.14
CA ILE A 111 -7.91 -11.12 2.03
C ILE A 111 -7.22 -10.00 1.24
N SER A 112 -6.69 -10.34 0.08
CA SER A 112 -5.93 -9.39 -0.74
C SER A 112 -6.82 -8.60 -1.69
N ASP A 113 -6.43 -7.33 -1.95
CA ASP A 113 -7.05 -6.43 -2.93
C ASP A 113 -8.56 -6.19 -2.71
N VAL A 114 -8.98 -5.95 -1.48
CA VAL A 114 -10.38 -5.65 -1.16
C VAL A 114 -10.84 -4.41 -1.93
N SER A 115 -11.89 -4.56 -2.73
CA SER A 115 -12.51 -3.50 -3.54
C SER A 115 -13.82 -2.97 -2.95
N ALA A 116 -14.43 -3.70 -2.01
CA ALA A 116 -15.56 -3.23 -1.21
C ALA A 116 -15.58 -3.90 0.17
N VAL A 117 -15.99 -3.14 1.18
CA VAL A 117 -16.26 -3.61 2.54
C VAL A 117 -17.78 -3.63 2.70
N ILE A 118 -18.36 -4.82 2.78
CA ILE A 118 -19.82 -5.00 2.87
C ILE A 118 -20.30 -4.93 4.32
N ASP A 119 -19.62 -5.67 5.19
CA ASP A 119 -19.83 -5.66 6.64
C ASP A 119 -18.53 -6.03 7.38
N ALA A 120 -18.62 -6.28 8.68
CA ALA A 120 -17.44 -6.57 9.51
C ALA A 120 -16.69 -7.86 9.10
N ASP A 121 -17.35 -8.78 8.44
CA ASP A 121 -16.81 -10.10 8.09
C ASP A 121 -16.79 -10.35 6.58
N THR A 122 -17.45 -9.50 5.79
CA THR A 122 -17.72 -9.74 4.36
C THR A 122 -17.10 -8.64 3.49
N PHE A 123 -16.33 -9.08 2.51
CA PHE A 123 -15.53 -8.23 1.63
C PHE A 123 -15.68 -8.67 0.17
N GLU A 124 -15.51 -7.74 -0.76
CA GLU A 124 -15.40 -8.04 -2.18
C GLU A 124 -13.96 -7.83 -2.68
N ARG A 125 -13.54 -8.68 -3.59
CA ARG A 125 -12.23 -8.59 -4.22
C ARG A 125 -12.27 -9.04 -5.68
N PRO A 126 -11.50 -8.41 -6.58
CA PRO A 126 -11.36 -8.89 -7.95
C PRO A 126 -10.50 -10.14 -8.00
N ILE A 127 -10.91 -11.09 -8.84
CA ILE A 127 -10.17 -12.31 -9.18
C ILE A 127 -10.10 -12.46 -10.70
N TYR A 128 -9.30 -13.36 -11.22
CA TYR A 128 -9.07 -13.56 -12.65
C TYR A 128 -8.75 -12.25 -13.39
N ALA A 129 -7.73 -11.52 -12.89
CA ALA A 129 -7.31 -10.22 -13.43
C ALA A 129 -8.46 -9.18 -13.52
N GLY A 130 -9.43 -9.25 -12.60
CA GLY A 130 -10.56 -8.32 -12.55
C GLY A 130 -11.78 -8.73 -13.37
N ASN A 131 -11.75 -9.88 -14.04
CA ASN A 131 -12.89 -10.38 -14.82
C ASN A 131 -14.06 -10.90 -13.94
N ALA A 132 -13.79 -11.16 -12.67
CA ALA A 132 -14.81 -11.56 -11.71
C ALA A 132 -14.60 -10.84 -10.37
N ILE A 133 -15.69 -10.57 -9.67
CA ILE A 133 -15.68 -10.09 -8.29
C ILE A 133 -16.13 -11.23 -7.40
N GLN A 134 -15.29 -11.53 -6.41
CA GLN A 134 -15.56 -12.56 -5.41
C GLN A 134 -15.99 -11.89 -4.10
N THR A 135 -17.13 -12.28 -3.57
CA THR A 135 -17.53 -11.95 -2.20
C THR A 135 -16.98 -13.00 -1.25
N VAL A 136 -16.20 -12.56 -0.26
CA VAL A 136 -15.54 -13.41 0.73
C VAL A 136 -16.09 -13.08 2.11
N LYS A 137 -16.51 -14.09 2.86
CA LYS A 137 -16.84 -13.97 4.28
C LYS A 137 -15.77 -14.67 5.12
N SER A 138 -15.02 -13.90 5.92
CA SER A 138 -14.03 -14.43 6.85
C SER A 138 -14.69 -14.94 8.12
N LYS A 139 -14.26 -16.12 8.57
CA LYS A 139 -14.65 -16.71 9.86
C LYS A 139 -13.59 -16.53 10.93
N ASP A 140 -12.44 -15.95 10.57
CA ASP A 140 -11.32 -15.75 11.48
C ASP A 140 -11.68 -14.74 12.58
N ALA A 141 -11.11 -14.89 13.76
CA ALA A 141 -11.32 -13.97 14.87
C ALA A 141 -10.79 -12.56 14.53
N LYS A 142 -9.70 -12.49 13.80
CA LYS A 142 -9.11 -11.24 13.29
C LYS A 142 -9.13 -11.25 11.77
N LYS A 143 -9.55 -10.14 11.15
CA LYS A 143 -9.59 -9.97 9.71
C LYS A 143 -8.33 -9.25 9.27
N VAL A 144 -7.53 -9.88 8.42
CA VAL A 144 -6.30 -9.31 7.87
C VAL A 144 -6.49 -9.11 6.37
N PHE A 145 -6.35 -7.89 5.87
CA PHE A 145 -6.62 -7.62 4.45
C PHE A 145 -5.84 -6.44 3.89
N THR A 146 -5.69 -6.44 2.57
CA THR A 146 -5.16 -5.29 1.83
C THR A 146 -6.27 -4.62 1.03
N ILE A 147 -6.20 -3.30 0.89
CA ILE A 147 -7.25 -2.46 0.30
C ILE A 147 -6.81 -1.99 -1.07
N ARG A 148 -7.61 -2.29 -2.09
CA ARG A 148 -7.42 -1.78 -3.44
C ARG A 148 -7.78 -0.29 -3.49
N THR A 149 -6.80 0.57 -3.31
CA THR A 149 -7.01 2.02 -3.17
C THR A 149 -7.71 2.67 -4.36
N ALA A 150 -7.54 2.10 -5.57
CA ALA A 150 -8.23 2.57 -6.77
C ALA A 150 -9.77 2.40 -6.74
N SER A 151 -10.29 1.59 -5.80
CA SER A 151 -11.75 1.35 -5.65
C SER A 151 -12.41 2.29 -4.64
N PHE A 152 -11.65 3.16 -3.99
CA PHE A 152 -12.16 4.04 -2.93
C PHE A 152 -11.73 5.48 -3.16
N ASP A 153 -12.61 6.41 -2.82
CA ASP A 153 -12.25 7.83 -2.73
C ASP A 153 -11.40 8.08 -1.49
N ALA A 154 -10.57 9.11 -1.55
CA ALA A 154 -9.78 9.52 -0.40
C ALA A 154 -10.67 10.14 0.69
N ALA A 155 -10.41 9.82 1.95
CA ALA A 155 -10.99 10.53 3.07
C ALA A 155 -10.57 12.02 3.03
N ALA A 156 -11.49 12.89 3.43
CA ALA A 156 -11.23 14.33 3.46
C ALA A 156 -10.15 14.70 4.50
N GLU A 157 -9.70 15.92 4.45
CA GLU A 157 -8.95 16.57 5.53
C GLU A 157 -9.87 16.99 6.68
N GLY A 158 -9.27 17.44 7.78
CA GLY A 158 -9.98 18.00 8.93
C GLY A 158 -10.02 17.05 10.13
N GLY A 159 -9.26 15.94 10.08
CA GLY A 159 -8.98 15.14 11.27
C GLY A 159 -8.08 15.89 12.26
N ALA A 160 -8.16 15.49 13.53
CA ALA A 160 -7.34 16.01 14.63
C ALA A 160 -7.02 14.86 15.61
N ALA A 161 -6.60 13.72 15.09
CA ALA A 161 -6.32 12.54 15.88
C ALA A 161 -5.10 12.74 16.78
N GLY A 162 -5.15 12.20 17.99
CA GLY A 162 -4.00 12.16 18.89
C GLY A 162 -2.91 11.22 18.35
N VAL A 163 -1.66 11.66 18.44
CA VAL A 163 -0.48 10.86 18.09
C VAL A 163 0.16 10.35 19.38
N SER A 164 0.48 9.06 19.41
CA SER A 164 1.17 8.42 20.54
C SER A 164 2.23 7.43 20.04
N ASP A 165 3.26 7.22 20.86
CA ASP A 165 4.34 6.30 20.51
C ASP A 165 3.88 4.84 20.66
N ALA A 166 4.27 4.01 19.72
CA ALA A 166 4.24 2.56 19.81
C ALA A 166 5.65 2.05 20.14
N ALA A 167 5.76 1.16 21.12
CA ALA A 167 7.05 0.57 21.44
C ALA A 167 7.55 -0.28 20.26
N PRO A 168 8.81 -0.14 19.84
CA PRO A 168 9.38 -1.00 18.82
C PRO A 168 9.52 -2.44 19.34
N THR A 169 9.41 -3.41 18.46
CA THR A 169 9.69 -4.81 18.78
C THR A 169 11.16 -5.14 18.56
N ALA A 170 11.60 -6.28 19.14
CA ALA A 170 12.91 -6.82 18.81
C ALA A 170 13.00 -7.19 17.31
N ASP A 171 14.19 -7.02 16.75
CA ASP A 171 14.47 -7.48 15.38
C ASP A 171 14.40 -9.02 15.32
N PRO A 172 13.56 -9.61 14.47
CA PRO A 172 13.55 -11.06 14.25
C PRO A 172 14.84 -11.60 13.60
N ALA A 173 15.67 -10.73 13.04
CA ALA A 173 16.95 -11.05 12.41
C ALA A 173 16.87 -12.15 11.32
N LEU A 174 15.77 -12.16 10.55
CA LEU A 174 15.53 -13.15 9.50
C LEU A 174 15.93 -12.64 8.12
N SER A 175 16.00 -11.33 7.94
CA SER A 175 16.44 -10.66 6.71
C SER A 175 17.25 -9.43 7.08
N ALA A 176 18.06 -8.97 6.15
CA ALA A 176 18.85 -7.75 6.28
C ALA A 176 18.75 -6.93 4.98
N TRP A 177 18.59 -5.62 5.14
CA TRP A 177 18.71 -4.71 4.00
C TRP A 177 20.18 -4.60 3.59
N ILE A 178 20.43 -4.60 2.29
CA ILE A 178 21.76 -4.46 1.72
C ILE A 178 21.87 -3.15 0.94
N ALA A 179 20.97 -2.92 -0.01
CA ALA A 179 20.93 -1.72 -0.82
C ALA A 179 19.56 -1.55 -1.48
N ASP A 180 19.22 -0.32 -1.82
CA ASP A 180 18.12 0.00 -2.73
C ASP A 180 18.71 0.29 -4.11
N GLU A 181 18.22 -0.40 -5.14
CA GLU A 181 18.53 -0.12 -6.53
C GLU A 181 17.29 0.57 -7.15
N VAL A 182 17.32 1.90 -7.16
CA VAL A 182 16.21 2.73 -7.65
C VAL A 182 16.61 3.33 -8.99
N ALA A 183 15.76 3.16 -10.01
CA ALA A 183 15.94 3.85 -11.27
C ALA A 183 15.64 5.35 -11.09
N GLU A 184 16.60 6.20 -11.39
CA GLU A 184 16.39 7.64 -11.41
C GLU A 184 15.60 8.04 -12.66
N SER A 185 14.55 8.83 -12.48
CA SER A 185 13.72 9.36 -13.57
C SER A 185 13.22 10.76 -13.23
N ASP A 186 13.30 11.67 -14.20
CA ASP A 186 12.70 13.01 -14.10
C ASP A 186 11.18 12.98 -14.31
N ARG A 187 10.59 11.83 -14.69
CA ARG A 187 9.15 11.67 -14.89
C ARG A 187 8.46 11.27 -13.60
N PRO A 188 7.14 11.60 -13.46
CA PRO A 188 6.37 11.11 -12.33
C PRO A 188 6.43 9.59 -12.23
N GLU A 189 6.50 9.07 -11.02
CA GLU A 189 6.52 7.63 -10.79
C GLU A 189 5.22 6.96 -11.24
N LEU A 190 5.33 5.80 -11.87
CA LEU A 190 4.21 5.06 -12.46
C LEU A 190 3.11 4.72 -11.43
N THR A 191 3.50 4.45 -10.19
CA THR A 191 2.58 4.05 -9.11
C THR A 191 1.79 5.20 -8.50
N SER A 192 2.28 6.44 -8.63
CA SER A 192 1.69 7.64 -8.00
C SER A 192 1.20 8.68 -9.01
N ALA A 193 1.53 8.52 -10.29
CA ALA A 193 1.20 9.47 -11.33
C ALA A 193 -0.32 9.62 -11.55
N LYS A 194 -0.79 10.88 -11.64
CA LYS A 194 -2.20 11.17 -11.99
C LYS A 194 -2.56 10.79 -13.43
N ARG A 195 -1.56 10.72 -14.31
CA ARG A 195 -1.71 10.36 -15.72
C ARG A 195 -0.61 9.40 -16.11
N VAL A 196 -0.96 8.40 -16.87
CA VAL A 196 -0.03 7.41 -17.43
C VAL A 196 -0.27 7.30 -18.92
N VAL A 197 0.80 7.35 -19.72
CA VAL A 197 0.76 7.05 -21.14
C VAL A 197 1.49 5.73 -21.36
N SER A 198 0.79 4.74 -21.92
CA SER A 198 1.36 3.40 -22.07
C SER A 198 1.41 2.96 -23.52
N GLY A 199 2.52 2.29 -23.88
CA GLY A 199 2.72 1.66 -25.16
C GLY A 199 2.66 0.13 -25.08
N GLY A 200 2.11 -0.49 -26.11
CA GLY A 200 2.13 -1.93 -26.25
C GLY A 200 3.09 -2.39 -27.35
N ARG A 201 3.13 -3.71 -27.57
CA ARG A 201 3.95 -4.34 -28.64
C ARG A 201 3.66 -3.79 -30.04
N GLY A 202 2.43 -3.27 -30.29
CA GLY A 202 2.06 -2.65 -31.55
C GLY A 202 2.83 -1.37 -31.90
N VAL A 203 3.58 -0.78 -30.96
CA VAL A 203 4.52 0.33 -31.22
C VAL A 203 5.63 -0.10 -32.18
N GLY A 204 6.01 -1.37 -32.18
CA GLY A 204 6.84 -2.00 -33.20
C GLY A 204 8.32 -2.10 -32.88
N SER A 205 8.93 -1.13 -32.23
CA SER A 205 10.35 -1.15 -31.86
C SER A 205 10.65 -0.27 -30.65
N LYS A 206 11.86 -0.41 -30.11
CA LYS A 206 12.38 0.44 -29.03
C LYS A 206 12.47 1.90 -29.49
N GLU A 207 12.95 2.14 -30.69
CA GLU A 207 13.10 3.50 -31.26
C GLU A 207 11.72 4.16 -31.44
N SER A 208 10.74 3.39 -31.91
CA SER A 208 9.37 3.88 -32.09
C SER A 208 8.67 4.18 -30.76
N PHE A 209 9.14 3.61 -29.64
CA PHE A 209 8.57 3.86 -28.32
C PHE A 209 8.77 5.30 -27.85
N GLU A 210 9.72 6.03 -28.44
CA GLU A 210 9.95 7.45 -28.20
C GLU A 210 8.69 8.32 -28.40
N ILE A 211 7.73 7.87 -29.26
CA ILE A 211 6.46 8.59 -29.45
C ILE A 211 5.60 8.59 -28.17
N ILE A 212 5.63 7.49 -27.42
CA ILE A 212 4.94 7.34 -26.15
C ILE A 212 5.60 8.24 -25.10
N GLU A 213 6.92 8.24 -25.06
CA GLU A 213 7.71 9.07 -24.13
C GLU A 213 7.49 10.56 -24.38
N LYS A 214 7.57 11.01 -25.63
CA LYS A 214 7.29 12.41 -26.01
C LYS A 214 5.87 12.84 -25.65
N LEU A 215 4.89 11.97 -25.80
CA LEU A 215 3.51 12.27 -25.41
C LEU A 215 3.39 12.37 -23.88
N ALA A 216 4.03 11.47 -23.14
CA ALA A 216 4.05 11.51 -21.68
C ALA A 216 4.69 12.81 -21.16
N ASP A 217 5.83 13.22 -21.73
CA ASP A 217 6.53 14.46 -21.37
C ASP A 217 5.64 15.70 -21.60
N LYS A 218 4.91 15.74 -22.72
CA LYS A 218 3.96 16.83 -23.03
C LYS A 218 2.79 16.91 -22.06
N LEU A 219 2.39 15.78 -21.48
CA LEU A 219 1.26 15.68 -20.54
C LEU A 219 1.69 15.74 -19.06
N GLY A 220 3.00 15.78 -18.78
CA GLY A 220 3.52 15.60 -17.41
C GLY A 220 3.06 14.26 -16.83
N ALA A 221 3.10 13.20 -17.63
CA ALA A 221 2.61 11.88 -17.29
C ALA A 221 3.75 10.89 -17.06
N ALA A 222 3.47 9.82 -16.31
CA ALA A 222 4.35 8.66 -16.28
C ALA A 222 4.27 7.85 -17.58
N VAL A 223 5.33 7.13 -17.88
CA VAL A 223 5.39 6.19 -19.01
C VAL A 223 5.14 4.79 -18.50
N GLY A 224 4.27 4.05 -19.18
CA GLY A 224 4.02 2.64 -18.92
C GLY A 224 4.15 1.79 -20.17
N ALA A 225 4.27 0.50 -20.01
CA ALA A 225 4.33 -0.45 -21.12
C ALA A 225 3.63 -1.76 -20.80
N SER A 226 3.06 -2.40 -21.82
CA SER A 226 2.57 -3.75 -21.66
C SER A 226 3.72 -4.73 -21.43
N ARG A 227 3.47 -5.84 -20.75
CA ARG A 227 4.45 -6.92 -20.60
C ARG A 227 5.06 -7.35 -21.94
N ALA A 228 4.24 -7.44 -22.99
CA ALA A 228 4.72 -7.84 -24.31
C ALA A 228 5.72 -6.83 -24.93
N ALA A 229 5.61 -5.54 -24.61
CA ALA A 229 6.60 -4.53 -25.02
C ALA A 229 7.90 -4.64 -24.20
N VAL A 230 7.79 -4.92 -22.90
CA VAL A 230 8.93 -5.18 -22.02
C VAL A 230 9.66 -6.44 -22.45
N ASP A 231 8.95 -7.55 -22.64
CA ASP A 231 9.53 -8.83 -23.11
C ASP A 231 10.21 -8.70 -24.49
N ALA A 232 9.71 -7.79 -25.33
CA ALA A 232 10.33 -7.46 -26.63
C ALA A 232 11.54 -6.50 -26.50
N GLY A 233 11.87 -6.04 -25.28
CA GLY A 233 13.02 -5.16 -25.04
C GLY A 233 12.81 -3.70 -25.46
N TYR A 234 11.57 -3.25 -25.66
CA TYR A 234 11.31 -1.86 -26.02
C TYR A 234 11.58 -0.89 -24.87
N VAL A 235 11.28 -1.31 -23.66
CA VAL A 235 11.49 -0.55 -22.42
C VAL A 235 11.90 -1.49 -21.28
N PRO A 236 12.50 -0.97 -20.22
CA PRO A 236 12.87 -1.76 -19.05
C PRO A 236 11.65 -2.21 -18.24
N ASN A 237 11.85 -3.20 -17.37
CA ASN A 237 10.77 -3.88 -16.62
C ASN A 237 10.03 -2.97 -15.65
N GLU A 238 10.68 -1.94 -15.14
CA GLU A 238 10.11 -0.98 -14.17
C GLU A 238 8.92 -0.21 -14.77
N LEU A 239 8.82 -0.13 -16.09
CA LEU A 239 7.72 0.53 -16.78
C LEU A 239 6.54 -0.40 -17.08
N GLN A 240 6.59 -1.67 -16.66
CA GLN A 240 5.51 -2.61 -16.91
C GLN A 240 4.23 -2.23 -16.17
N VAL A 241 3.12 -2.13 -16.91
CA VAL A 241 1.76 -1.97 -16.39
C VAL A 241 1.00 -3.28 -16.57
N GLY A 242 0.48 -3.81 -15.44
CA GLY A 242 -0.24 -5.08 -15.47
C GLY A 242 0.67 -6.31 -15.57
N GLN A 243 0.05 -7.48 -15.64
CA GLN A 243 0.76 -8.77 -15.62
C GLN A 243 0.63 -9.57 -16.92
N THR A 244 -0.25 -9.16 -17.80
CA THR A 244 -0.53 -9.84 -19.07
C THR A 244 -0.55 -8.86 -20.22
#